data_d8ec47781a07ab10996953120b9ab3cb
#
_entry.id   d8ec47781a07ab10996953120b9ab3cb
#
_cell.length_a   1.000
_cell.length_b   1.000
_cell.length_c   1.000
_cell.angle_alpha   90.00
_cell.angle_beta   90.00
_cell.angle_gamma   90.00
#
_symmetry.space_group_name_H-M   'P 1'
#
loop_
_entity.id
_entity.type
_entity.pdbx_description
1 polymer ?
#
loop_
_entity_poly.entity_id
_entity_poly.type
_entity_poly.pdbx_seq_one_letter_code
_entity_poly.pdbx_strand_id
1 'polypeptide(L)'
;MKLKLAVIPGDGIGPEIVREARKALDKTAEKFGHEIEYTELLMGGASIDVHGVPLTDETIQAAKSSDAVLMGSIGGNAATSPWYQLPPDRRPEAGLLKLRKSLGLFANLRPAILYKELRHACPLREEISEKGFDMMIMRELTGGLYFGERRTEEIDGVLTAVDTLVYNENEIRRIAKKAFDIAGKRRGKVCSVDKANVLDSSRLWRKTVEEVAKDYPDIELSHMLVDNCAMQLVKAPSQFDVILTENMFGDILSDEASMVTGSIGMLASASLNDTKFGLYEPSGGSAPDIAGQDIANPIATVLSAAMLLRYSFDLDREADAIEAAVQQVLTEGYRTGDIMSEGCTKVGTAEMGDLIAARI
;
A
#
# COMPACT_ATOMS: atom_id res chain seq x y z
N MET A 1 5.92 20.06 16.09
CA MET A 1 7.06 19.70 15.19
C MET A 1 6.83 20.35 13.84
N LYS A 2 7.90 20.50 13.02
CA LYS A 2 7.76 20.86 11.60
C LYS A 2 7.98 19.60 10.76
N LEU A 3 7.03 19.32 9.87
CA LEU A 3 6.99 18.14 9.02
C LEU A 3 7.13 18.59 7.56
N LYS A 4 8.11 18.10 6.82
CA LYS A 4 8.33 18.43 5.41
C LYS A 4 7.86 17.27 4.56
N LEU A 5 6.75 17.44 3.86
CA LEU A 5 6.12 16.40 3.07
C LEU A 5 6.22 16.70 1.57
N ALA A 6 6.79 15.78 0.81
CA ALA A 6 6.59 15.76 -0.63
C ALA A 6 5.19 15.20 -0.90
N VAL A 7 4.45 15.86 -1.79
CA VAL A 7 3.11 15.43 -2.20
C VAL A 7 3.10 15.17 -3.70
N ILE A 8 2.75 13.97 -4.09
CA ILE A 8 2.61 13.55 -5.48
C ILE A 8 1.13 13.22 -5.72
N PRO A 9 0.32 14.18 -6.22
CA PRO A 9 -1.09 13.90 -6.50
C PRO A 9 -1.28 12.75 -7.49
N GLY A 10 -0.45 12.67 -8.51
CA GLY A 10 -0.48 11.61 -9.51
C GLY A 10 -1.57 11.79 -10.56
N ASP A 11 -2.18 10.68 -10.98
CA ASP A 11 -3.08 10.58 -12.12
C ASP A 11 -4.52 10.21 -11.69
N GLY A 12 -5.48 10.41 -12.57
CA GLY A 12 -6.86 9.99 -12.40
C GLY A 12 -7.51 10.57 -11.14
N ILE A 13 -7.97 9.71 -10.21
CA ILE A 13 -8.56 10.12 -8.93
C ILE A 13 -7.52 10.64 -7.92
N GLY A 14 -6.23 10.47 -8.18
CA GLY A 14 -5.15 10.81 -7.26
C GLY A 14 -5.23 12.23 -6.69
N PRO A 15 -5.40 13.28 -7.52
CA PRO A 15 -5.50 14.67 -7.02
C PRO A 15 -6.66 14.90 -6.04
N GLU A 16 -7.83 14.27 -6.27
CA GLU A 16 -9.00 14.44 -5.40
C GLU A 16 -8.83 13.71 -4.07
N ILE A 17 -8.33 12.47 -4.06
CA ILE A 17 -8.14 11.71 -2.81
C ILE A 17 -6.97 12.25 -1.95
N VAL A 18 -5.90 12.76 -2.58
CA VAL A 18 -4.79 13.42 -1.87
C VAL A 18 -5.24 14.73 -1.21
N ARG A 19 -6.11 15.49 -1.88
CA ARG A 19 -6.69 16.69 -1.27
C ARG A 19 -7.40 16.37 0.04
N GLU A 20 -8.15 15.30 0.10
CA GLU A 20 -8.89 14.89 1.30
C GLU A 20 -7.93 14.38 2.40
N ALA A 21 -6.89 13.67 2.05
CA ALA A 21 -5.85 13.26 3.00
C ALA A 21 -5.09 14.47 3.59
N ARG A 22 -4.83 15.52 2.77
CA ARG A 22 -4.23 16.78 3.27
C ARG A 22 -5.14 17.47 4.27
N LYS A 23 -6.46 17.52 4.06
CA LYS A 23 -7.41 18.08 5.05
C LYS A 23 -7.27 17.38 6.42
N ALA A 24 -7.18 16.06 6.43
CA ALA A 24 -6.99 15.30 7.65
C ALA A 24 -5.63 15.61 8.33
N LEU A 25 -4.54 15.69 7.54
CA LEU A 25 -3.23 16.07 8.06
C LEU A 25 -3.21 17.49 8.62
N ASP A 26 -3.79 18.45 7.90
CA ASP A 26 -3.85 19.86 8.32
C ASP A 26 -4.65 20.00 9.63
N LYS A 27 -5.78 19.29 9.74
CA LYS A 27 -6.61 19.31 10.95
C LYS A 27 -5.89 18.66 12.13
N THR A 28 -5.18 17.56 11.89
CA THR A 28 -4.34 16.91 12.90
C THR A 28 -3.22 17.85 13.35
N ALA A 29 -2.54 18.51 12.42
CA ALA A 29 -1.48 19.46 12.73
C ALA A 29 -2.01 20.64 13.59
N GLU A 30 -3.17 21.20 13.25
CA GLU A 30 -3.85 22.23 14.04
C GLU A 30 -4.13 21.74 15.46
N LYS A 31 -4.73 20.56 15.61
CA LYS A 31 -5.11 20.00 16.92
C LYS A 31 -3.93 19.73 17.85
N PHE A 32 -2.83 19.22 17.28
CA PHE A 32 -1.68 18.75 18.07
C PHE A 32 -0.49 19.74 18.06
N GLY A 33 -0.62 20.89 17.40
CA GLY A 33 0.40 21.95 17.41
C GLY A 33 1.62 21.62 16.53
N HIS A 34 1.39 21.04 15.35
CA HIS A 34 2.42 20.80 14.34
C HIS A 34 2.32 21.83 13.21
N GLU A 35 3.41 21.95 12.44
CA GLU A 35 3.48 22.71 11.20
C GLU A 35 3.82 21.75 10.05
N ILE A 36 3.07 21.80 8.96
CA ILE A 36 3.33 20.97 7.78
C ILE A 36 3.73 21.87 6.62
N GLU A 37 4.89 21.56 6.02
CA GLU A 37 5.36 22.18 4.78
C GLU A 37 5.20 21.19 3.64
N TYR A 38 4.38 21.52 2.65
CA TYR A 38 4.12 20.68 1.48
C TYR A 38 4.95 21.14 0.28
N THR A 39 5.60 20.18 -0.39
CA THR A 39 6.24 20.36 -1.69
C THR A 39 5.51 19.48 -2.70
N GLU A 40 4.75 20.09 -3.61
CA GLU A 40 4.00 19.36 -4.64
C GLU A 40 4.92 18.99 -5.80
N LEU A 41 4.84 17.71 -6.23
CA LEU A 41 5.72 17.13 -7.23
C LEU A 41 4.89 16.39 -8.31
N LEU A 42 5.38 16.40 -9.55
CA LEU A 42 4.77 15.68 -10.66
C LEU A 42 5.41 14.30 -10.83
N MET A 43 4.56 13.29 -11.04
CA MET A 43 4.96 11.94 -11.44
C MET A 43 3.84 11.27 -12.24
N GLY A 44 4.18 10.19 -12.96
CA GLY A 44 3.20 9.44 -13.75
C GLY A 44 2.83 10.13 -15.04
N GLY A 45 1.59 10.01 -15.46
CA GLY A 45 1.04 10.66 -16.64
C GLY A 45 1.11 12.16 -16.56
N ALA A 46 0.84 12.76 -15.40
CA ALA A 46 0.96 14.20 -15.19
C ALA A 46 2.38 14.72 -15.45
N SER A 47 3.42 13.94 -15.11
CA SER A 47 4.81 14.28 -15.44
C SER A 47 5.12 14.08 -16.94
N ILE A 48 4.56 13.03 -17.56
CA ILE A 48 4.73 12.79 -18.99
C ILE A 48 4.17 13.96 -19.81
N ASP A 49 3.00 14.46 -19.43
CA ASP A 49 2.33 15.56 -20.13
C ASP A 49 3.14 16.87 -20.07
N VAL A 50 3.87 17.13 -19.00
CA VAL A 50 4.66 18.35 -18.79
C VAL A 50 6.11 18.19 -19.24
N HIS A 51 6.73 17.05 -18.90
CA HIS A 51 8.18 16.84 -19.03
C HIS A 51 8.56 15.78 -20.09
N GLY A 52 7.58 15.05 -20.64
CA GLY A 52 7.83 13.96 -21.61
C GLY A 52 8.39 12.67 -20.98
N VAL A 53 8.52 12.63 -19.66
CA VAL A 53 9.02 11.48 -18.88
C VAL A 53 8.17 11.26 -17.64
N PRO A 54 7.99 9.99 -17.19
CA PRO A 54 7.11 9.70 -16.05
C PRO A 54 7.68 10.15 -14.70
N LEU A 55 8.98 10.43 -14.62
CA LEU A 55 9.66 10.88 -13.41
C LEU A 55 10.96 11.60 -13.77
N THR A 56 11.13 12.84 -13.30
CA THR A 56 12.36 13.61 -13.47
C THR A 56 13.34 13.39 -12.31
N ASP A 57 14.60 13.69 -12.52
CA ASP A 57 15.60 13.59 -11.45
C ASP A 57 15.41 14.69 -10.40
N GLU A 58 14.87 15.86 -10.79
CA GLU A 58 14.48 16.94 -9.87
C GLU A 58 13.39 16.47 -8.89
N THR A 59 12.37 15.76 -9.39
CA THR A 59 11.34 15.15 -8.54
C THR A 59 11.94 14.16 -7.54
N ILE A 60 12.89 13.31 -7.96
CA ILE A 60 13.58 12.38 -7.07
C ILE A 60 14.36 13.13 -5.97
N GLN A 61 15.09 14.19 -6.33
CA GLN A 61 15.87 14.95 -5.35
C GLN A 61 14.97 15.70 -4.36
N ALA A 62 13.88 16.29 -4.83
CA ALA A 62 12.90 16.96 -3.97
C ALA A 62 12.24 15.96 -2.99
N ALA A 63 11.85 14.76 -3.47
CA ALA A 63 11.32 13.70 -2.61
C ALA A 63 12.34 13.27 -1.54
N LYS A 64 13.62 13.08 -1.91
CA LYS A 64 14.70 12.75 -0.96
C LYS A 64 14.97 13.84 0.09
N SER A 65 14.68 15.09 -0.24
CA SER A 65 14.89 16.24 0.66
C SER A 65 13.73 16.47 1.64
N SER A 66 12.65 15.70 1.49
CA SER A 66 11.50 15.71 2.39
C SER A 66 11.66 14.65 3.50
N ASP A 67 10.83 14.73 4.54
CA ASP A 67 10.83 13.75 5.62
C ASP A 67 10.00 12.49 5.26
N ALA A 68 8.99 12.67 4.39
CA ALA A 68 8.15 11.58 3.85
C ALA A 68 7.47 12.02 2.56
N VAL A 69 6.91 11.05 1.83
CA VAL A 69 6.14 11.28 0.60
C VAL A 69 4.69 10.81 0.79
N LEU A 70 3.72 11.69 0.55
CA LEU A 70 2.32 11.33 0.38
C LEU A 70 2.00 11.28 -1.11
N MET A 71 1.44 10.17 -1.58
CA MET A 71 1.14 9.99 -2.99
C MET A 71 -0.32 9.56 -3.20
N GLY A 72 -0.91 10.00 -4.31
CA GLY A 72 -2.19 9.51 -4.79
C GLY A 72 -2.02 8.23 -5.62
N SER A 73 -2.52 8.26 -6.83
CA SER A 73 -2.50 7.10 -7.72
C SER A 73 -1.73 7.40 -9.02
N ILE A 74 -1.15 6.37 -9.61
CA ILE A 74 -0.35 6.49 -10.85
C ILE A 74 -0.93 5.56 -11.91
N GLY A 75 -0.97 6.03 -13.15
CA GLY A 75 -1.39 5.27 -14.31
C GLY A 75 -2.64 5.82 -14.97
N GLY A 76 -3.11 5.12 -15.99
CA GLY A 76 -4.27 5.49 -16.78
C GLY A 76 -4.97 4.27 -17.37
N ASN A 77 -5.97 4.48 -18.20
CA ASN A 77 -6.62 3.39 -18.91
C ASN A 77 -5.70 2.86 -20.04
N ALA A 78 -5.31 1.60 -19.95
CA ALA A 78 -4.38 0.98 -20.89
C ALA A 78 -4.87 0.98 -22.35
N ALA A 79 -6.18 1.02 -22.58
CA ALA A 79 -6.76 1.01 -23.92
C ALA A 79 -6.91 2.42 -24.53
N THR A 80 -7.10 3.45 -23.72
CA THR A 80 -7.48 4.78 -24.20
C THR A 80 -6.48 5.88 -23.87
N SER A 81 -5.62 5.71 -22.86
CA SER A 81 -4.65 6.72 -22.48
C SER A 81 -3.47 6.76 -23.46
N PRO A 82 -3.05 7.96 -23.94
CA PRO A 82 -1.91 8.12 -24.84
C PRO A 82 -0.58 7.64 -24.26
N TRP A 83 -0.45 7.61 -22.95
CA TRP A 83 0.78 7.18 -22.25
C TRP A 83 1.13 5.72 -22.53
N TYR A 84 0.14 4.86 -22.83
CA TYR A 84 0.37 3.44 -23.12
C TYR A 84 0.78 3.18 -24.58
N GLN A 85 0.81 4.22 -25.44
CA GLN A 85 1.49 4.18 -26.74
C GLN A 85 3.01 4.30 -26.61
N LEU A 86 3.49 4.76 -25.45
CA LEU A 86 4.92 4.88 -25.16
C LEU A 86 5.53 3.49 -24.86
N PRO A 87 6.85 3.34 -25.08
CA PRO A 87 7.59 2.16 -24.63
C PRO A 87 7.39 1.90 -23.13
N PRO A 88 7.45 0.64 -22.67
CA PRO A 88 7.17 0.28 -21.27
C PRO A 88 7.98 1.06 -20.23
N ASP A 89 9.23 1.40 -20.53
CA ASP A 89 10.15 2.17 -19.68
C ASP A 89 9.79 3.67 -19.56
N ARG A 90 8.85 4.15 -20.37
CA ARG A 90 8.34 5.52 -20.40
C ARG A 90 6.89 5.65 -19.93
N ARG A 91 6.26 4.55 -19.53
CA ARG A 91 4.88 4.57 -19.02
C ARG A 91 4.84 5.07 -17.57
N PRO A 92 3.68 5.52 -17.07
CA PRO A 92 3.52 6.04 -15.71
C PRO A 92 4.11 5.11 -14.63
N GLU A 93 3.86 3.80 -14.73
CA GLU A 93 4.31 2.79 -13.76
C GLU A 93 5.84 2.67 -13.68
N ALA A 94 6.55 2.94 -14.77
CA ALA A 94 8.01 2.96 -14.78
C ALA A 94 8.56 4.07 -13.86
N GLY A 95 7.86 5.21 -13.79
CA GLY A 95 8.17 6.28 -12.85
C GLY A 95 8.06 5.84 -11.40
N LEU A 96 6.99 5.14 -11.05
CA LEU A 96 6.76 4.62 -9.70
C LEU A 96 7.85 3.61 -9.29
N LEU A 97 8.17 2.66 -10.14
CA LEU A 97 9.24 1.69 -9.89
C LEU A 97 10.61 2.37 -9.71
N LYS A 98 10.92 3.36 -10.58
CA LYS A 98 12.15 4.17 -10.49
C LYS A 98 12.18 4.95 -9.17
N LEU A 99 11.07 5.57 -8.75
CA LEU A 99 11.00 6.32 -7.49
C LEU A 99 11.25 5.42 -6.28
N ARG A 100 10.52 4.30 -6.17
CA ARG A 100 10.68 3.32 -5.08
C ARG A 100 12.12 2.83 -4.95
N LYS A 101 12.74 2.49 -6.08
CA LYS A 101 14.15 2.08 -6.12
C LYS A 101 15.09 3.21 -5.69
N SER A 102 14.88 4.44 -6.18
CA SER A 102 15.72 5.61 -5.88
C SER A 102 15.65 6.03 -4.41
N LEU A 103 14.52 5.77 -3.75
CA LEU A 103 14.29 6.06 -2.32
C LEU A 103 14.65 4.85 -1.42
N GLY A 104 15.04 3.72 -2.00
CA GLY A 104 15.39 2.50 -1.26
C GLY A 104 14.23 1.86 -0.51
N LEU A 105 13.00 2.02 -1.01
CA LEU A 105 11.77 1.54 -0.37
C LEU A 105 11.60 0.05 -0.63
N PHE A 106 11.94 -0.79 0.33
CA PHE A 106 11.89 -2.25 0.16
C PHE A 106 10.77 -2.93 0.95
N ALA A 107 10.24 -2.31 2.00
CA ALA A 107 9.20 -2.88 2.85
C ALA A 107 7.86 -2.21 2.56
N ASN A 108 6.95 -2.92 1.91
CA ASN A 108 5.60 -2.44 1.67
C ASN A 108 4.63 -3.04 2.69
N LEU A 109 3.98 -2.18 3.45
CA LEU A 109 3.02 -2.49 4.50
C LEU A 109 1.62 -2.25 3.95
N ARG A 110 0.80 -3.29 3.92
CA ARG A 110 -0.61 -3.25 3.49
C ARG A 110 -1.51 -3.82 4.58
N PRO A 111 -2.07 -2.98 5.46
CA PRO A 111 -3.04 -3.43 6.45
C PRO A 111 -4.35 -3.82 5.77
N ALA A 112 -4.92 -4.95 6.14
CA ALA A 112 -6.24 -5.40 5.73
C ALA A 112 -7.10 -5.59 6.97
N ILE A 113 -8.00 -4.62 7.22
CA ILE A 113 -8.85 -4.55 8.41
C ILE A 113 -10.31 -4.63 7.99
N LEU A 114 -11.05 -5.58 8.51
CA LEU A 114 -12.49 -5.63 8.35
C LEU A 114 -13.15 -4.77 9.43
N TYR A 115 -13.58 -3.57 9.04
CA TYR A 115 -14.37 -2.70 9.91
C TYR A 115 -15.73 -3.32 10.21
N LYS A 116 -16.16 -3.26 11.46
CA LYS A 116 -17.44 -3.81 11.90
C LYS A 116 -18.61 -3.24 11.09
N GLU A 117 -18.53 -1.96 10.75
CA GLU A 117 -19.54 -1.20 10.00
C GLU A 117 -19.58 -1.59 8.52
N LEU A 118 -18.54 -2.24 8.01
CA LEU A 118 -18.43 -2.67 6.61
C LEU A 118 -18.57 -4.19 6.43
N ARG A 119 -18.96 -4.92 7.47
CA ARG A 119 -19.10 -6.39 7.40
C ARG A 119 -20.04 -6.86 6.29
N HIS A 120 -21.09 -6.09 6.01
CA HIS A 120 -22.01 -6.39 4.92
C HIS A 120 -21.39 -6.34 3.51
N ALA A 121 -20.30 -5.56 3.33
CA ALA A 121 -19.55 -5.50 2.09
C ALA A 121 -18.53 -6.64 1.95
N CYS A 122 -18.22 -7.36 3.03
CA CYS A 122 -17.33 -8.50 3.03
C CYS A 122 -17.98 -9.67 2.26
N PRO A 123 -17.32 -10.23 1.23
CA PRO A 123 -17.88 -11.30 0.42
C PRO A 123 -17.83 -12.67 1.11
N LEU A 124 -17.19 -12.75 2.28
CA LEU A 124 -17.05 -13.99 3.03
C LEU A 124 -18.35 -14.33 3.76
N ARG A 125 -18.51 -15.63 4.08
CA ARG A 125 -19.63 -16.09 4.90
C ARG A 125 -19.69 -15.35 6.23
N GLU A 126 -20.90 -15.18 6.74
CA GLU A 126 -21.16 -14.45 7.98
C GLU A 126 -20.36 -15.00 9.17
N GLU A 127 -20.31 -16.34 9.34
CA GLU A 127 -19.54 -16.99 10.40
C GLU A 127 -18.02 -16.72 10.36
N ILE A 128 -17.50 -16.26 9.21
CA ILE A 128 -16.09 -15.84 9.05
C ILE A 128 -15.95 -14.36 9.33
N SER A 129 -16.80 -13.52 8.73
CA SER A 129 -16.75 -12.06 8.85
C SER A 129 -17.15 -11.58 10.26
N GLU A 130 -18.00 -12.33 10.99
CA GLU A 130 -18.37 -12.01 12.38
C GLU A 130 -17.18 -11.94 13.33
N LYS A 131 -16.17 -12.75 13.12
CA LYS A 131 -14.96 -12.76 13.95
C LYS A 131 -14.13 -11.49 13.75
N GLY A 132 -14.34 -10.79 12.64
CA GLY A 132 -13.47 -9.71 12.21
C GLY A 132 -12.06 -10.23 11.89
N PHE A 133 -11.26 -9.40 11.27
CA PHE A 133 -9.84 -9.64 11.11
C PHE A 133 -9.11 -8.30 10.96
N ASP A 134 -7.87 -8.31 11.39
CA ASP A 134 -6.90 -7.23 11.26
C ASP A 134 -5.55 -7.89 10.99
N MET A 135 -5.10 -7.83 9.74
CA MET A 135 -3.83 -8.41 9.33
C MET A 135 -2.96 -7.37 8.61
N MET A 136 -1.65 -7.55 8.69
CA MET A 136 -0.67 -6.75 7.99
C MET A 136 0.05 -7.61 6.96
N ILE A 137 -0.02 -7.26 5.68
CA ILE A 137 0.79 -7.92 4.65
C ILE A 137 2.06 -7.11 4.46
N MET A 138 3.19 -7.77 4.74
CA MET A 138 4.55 -7.25 4.58
C MET A 138 5.13 -7.81 3.28
N ARG A 139 5.07 -7.00 2.21
CA ARG A 139 5.57 -7.34 0.88
C ARG A 139 6.98 -6.79 0.69
N GLU A 140 7.94 -7.63 0.33
CA GLU A 140 9.22 -7.15 -0.20
C GLU A 140 8.95 -6.44 -1.54
N LEU A 141 9.52 -5.26 -1.78
CA LEU A 141 9.07 -4.37 -2.86
C LEU A 141 10.08 -4.15 -3.98
N THR A 142 11.36 -4.48 -3.77
CA THR A 142 12.46 -4.06 -4.67
C THR A 142 13.28 -5.22 -5.23
N GLY A 143 12.89 -6.46 -4.95
CA GLY A 143 13.50 -7.68 -5.47
C GLY A 143 12.51 -8.54 -6.28
N GLY A 144 12.91 -9.76 -6.49
CA GLY A 144 12.09 -10.81 -7.09
C GLY A 144 11.86 -10.66 -8.59
N LEU A 145 10.74 -11.21 -9.04
CA LEU A 145 10.40 -11.30 -10.46
C LEU A 145 10.26 -9.94 -11.15
N TYR A 146 9.76 -8.92 -10.44
CA TYR A 146 9.52 -7.59 -11.01
C TYR A 146 10.80 -6.79 -11.28
N PHE A 147 11.93 -7.18 -10.68
CA PHE A 147 13.21 -6.51 -10.82
C PHE A 147 14.30 -7.40 -11.45
N GLY A 148 13.99 -8.66 -11.78
CA GLY A 148 14.87 -9.58 -12.46
C GLY A 148 15.08 -9.25 -13.93
N GLU A 149 16.05 -9.92 -14.53
CA GLU A 149 16.31 -9.81 -15.97
C GLU A 149 15.12 -10.32 -16.76
N ARG A 150 14.80 -9.61 -17.84
CA ARG A 150 13.72 -9.93 -18.77
C ARG A 150 14.24 -9.90 -20.20
N ARG A 151 13.82 -10.88 -20.99
CA ARG A 151 14.09 -10.88 -22.41
C ARG A 151 13.01 -11.62 -23.17
N THR A 152 12.80 -11.19 -24.39
CA THR A 152 12.01 -11.93 -25.39
C THR A 152 12.91 -12.14 -26.59
N GLU A 153 13.17 -13.39 -26.93
CA GLU A 153 14.09 -13.78 -27.99
C GLU A 153 13.56 -14.98 -28.78
N GLU A 154 14.03 -15.18 -29.97
CA GLU A 154 13.72 -16.36 -30.76
C GLU A 154 14.71 -17.48 -30.39
N ILE A 155 14.19 -18.59 -29.89
CA ILE A 155 14.94 -19.80 -29.55
C ILE A 155 14.41 -20.94 -30.42
N ASP A 156 15.28 -21.54 -31.24
CA ASP A 156 14.92 -22.63 -32.17
C ASP A 156 13.71 -22.31 -33.05
N GLY A 157 13.60 -21.05 -33.53
CA GLY A 157 12.51 -20.57 -34.38
C GLY A 157 11.21 -20.28 -33.64
N VAL A 158 11.21 -20.31 -32.29
CA VAL A 158 10.03 -20.02 -31.45
C VAL A 158 10.27 -18.79 -30.61
N LEU A 159 9.33 -17.82 -30.69
CA LEU A 159 9.38 -16.62 -29.83
C LEU A 159 9.21 -17.03 -28.37
N THR A 160 10.23 -16.75 -27.54
CA THR A 160 10.30 -17.16 -26.15
C THR A 160 10.52 -15.97 -25.23
N ALA A 161 9.66 -15.78 -24.24
CA ALA A 161 9.82 -14.78 -23.18
C ALA A 161 10.34 -15.41 -21.91
N VAL A 162 11.29 -14.73 -21.25
CA VAL A 162 11.92 -15.16 -19.99
C VAL A 162 11.87 -14.01 -18.99
N ASP A 163 11.35 -14.29 -17.80
CA ASP A 163 11.44 -13.45 -16.62
C ASP A 163 12.19 -14.20 -15.52
N THR A 164 13.15 -13.54 -14.87
CA THR A 164 14.01 -14.18 -13.86
C THR A 164 13.65 -13.72 -12.46
N LEU A 165 13.32 -14.68 -11.58
CA LEU A 165 13.07 -14.42 -10.16
C LEU A 165 14.38 -14.56 -9.40
N VAL A 166 14.86 -13.48 -8.76
CA VAL A 166 16.12 -13.46 -8.00
C VAL A 166 15.88 -12.83 -6.64
N TYR A 167 16.34 -13.50 -5.59
CA TYR A 167 16.49 -12.97 -4.25
C TYR A 167 17.85 -13.31 -3.68
N ASN A 168 18.44 -12.37 -2.95
CA ASN A 168 19.61 -12.62 -2.12
C ASN A 168 19.28 -12.56 -0.63
N GLU A 169 20.15 -13.10 0.19
CA GLU A 169 19.95 -13.21 1.63
C GLU A 169 19.76 -11.84 2.32
N ASN A 170 20.43 -10.79 1.83
CA ASN A 170 20.32 -9.46 2.44
C ASN A 170 18.94 -8.83 2.21
N GLU A 171 18.36 -9.01 1.02
CA GLU A 171 17.00 -8.55 0.71
C GLU A 171 15.98 -9.24 1.61
N ILE A 172 16.11 -10.55 1.79
CA ILE A 172 15.21 -11.32 2.64
C ILE A 172 15.38 -10.91 4.11
N ARG A 173 16.61 -10.79 4.59
CA ARG A 173 16.93 -10.46 5.97
C ARG A 173 16.37 -9.08 6.39
N ARG A 174 16.50 -8.07 5.53
CA ARG A 174 16.01 -6.71 5.83
C ARG A 174 14.49 -6.66 5.96
N ILE A 175 13.75 -7.34 5.06
CA ILE A 175 12.28 -7.34 5.13
C ILE A 175 11.80 -8.22 6.29
N ALA A 176 12.46 -9.34 6.58
CA ALA A 176 12.14 -10.18 7.72
C ALA A 176 12.26 -9.42 9.04
N LYS A 177 13.37 -8.70 9.27
CA LYS A 177 13.53 -7.85 10.47
C LYS A 177 12.39 -6.86 10.63
N LYS A 178 12.03 -6.12 9.56
CA LYS A 178 10.88 -5.19 9.60
C LYS A 178 9.57 -5.90 9.95
N ALA A 179 9.34 -7.11 9.42
CA ALA A 179 8.12 -7.86 9.72
C ALA A 179 8.07 -8.31 11.19
N PHE A 180 9.18 -8.77 11.76
CA PHE A 180 9.26 -9.13 13.17
C PHE A 180 9.11 -7.90 14.08
N ASP A 181 9.73 -6.76 13.74
CA ASP A 181 9.57 -5.49 14.47
C ASP A 181 8.09 -5.04 14.50
N ILE A 182 7.39 -5.14 13.36
CA ILE A 182 5.97 -4.82 13.27
C ILE A 182 5.13 -5.82 14.08
N ALA A 183 5.41 -7.13 13.98
CA ALA A 183 4.68 -8.15 14.74
C ALA A 183 4.82 -7.96 16.26
N GLY A 184 5.99 -7.51 16.74
CA GLY A 184 6.23 -7.17 18.15
C GLY A 184 5.36 -6.02 18.67
N LYS A 185 4.89 -5.13 17.79
CA LYS A 185 3.93 -4.06 18.12
C LYS A 185 2.47 -4.47 17.90
N ARG A 186 2.22 -5.70 17.45
CA ARG A 186 0.91 -6.27 17.17
C ARG A 186 0.65 -7.49 18.05
N ARG A 187 0.16 -8.59 17.46
CA ARG A 187 -0.19 -9.81 18.22
C ARG A 187 0.96 -10.82 18.33
N GLY A 188 2.15 -10.47 17.87
CA GLY A 188 3.36 -11.29 18.00
C GLY A 188 3.40 -12.52 17.11
N LYS A 189 2.78 -12.49 15.91
CA LYS A 189 2.75 -13.63 15.00
C LYS A 189 3.19 -13.24 13.59
N VAL A 190 4.12 -14.01 13.02
CA VAL A 190 4.56 -13.89 11.64
C VAL A 190 4.26 -15.19 10.90
N CYS A 191 3.50 -15.10 9.80
CA CYS A 191 3.33 -16.16 8.83
C CYS A 191 4.18 -15.84 7.60
N SER A 192 5.31 -16.54 7.44
CA SER A 192 6.16 -16.41 6.26
C SER A 192 5.59 -17.23 5.11
N VAL A 193 5.27 -16.55 4.01
CA VAL A 193 4.60 -17.15 2.84
C VAL A 193 5.57 -17.24 1.67
N ASP A 194 5.69 -18.45 1.12
CA ASP A 194 6.66 -18.80 0.09
C ASP A 194 6.16 -19.94 -0.84
N LYS A 195 7.00 -20.40 -1.75
CA LYS A 195 6.78 -21.60 -2.60
C LYS A 195 7.96 -22.55 -2.49
N ALA A 196 8.45 -22.82 -1.28
CA ALA A 196 9.67 -23.58 -1.00
C ALA A 196 9.63 -25.03 -1.47
N ASN A 197 8.44 -25.61 -1.69
CA ASN A 197 8.30 -26.95 -2.29
C ASN A 197 8.74 -27.00 -3.76
N VAL A 198 8.86 -25.85 -4.45
CA VAL A 198 9.23 -25.79 -5.88
C VAL A 198 10.45 -24.90 -6.12
N LEU A 199 10.50 -23.68 -5.55
CA LEU A 199 11.46 -22.64 -5.90
C LEU A 199 12.68 -22.60 -4.98
N ASP A 200 13.89 -22.48 -5.57
CA ASP A 200 15.13 -22.29 -4.82
C ASP A 200 15.16 -20.96 -4.07
N SER A 201 14.67 -19.88 -4.70
CA SER A 201 14.53 -18.57 -4.06
C SER A 201 13.65 -18.62 -2.80
N SER A 202 12.57 -19.38 -2.83
CA SER A 202 11.70 -19.60 -1.68
C SER A 202 12.31 -20.48 -0.59
N ARG A 203 13.17 -21.44 -0.96
CA ARG A 203 13.96 -22.21 0.02
C ARG A 203 14.98 -21.33 0.75
N LEU A 204 15.66 -20.44 0.02
CA LEU A 204 16.53 -19.43 0.62
C LEU A 204 15.75 -18.46 1.51
N TRP A 205 14.57 -18.01 1.02
CA TRP A 205 13.66 -17.15 1.80
C TRP A 205 13.34 -17.77 3.16
N ARG A 206 12.83 -18.99 3.17
CA ARG A 206 12.44 -19.70 4.41
C ARG A 206 13.63 -19.84 5.36
N LYS A 207 14.76 -20.31 4.88
CA LYS A 207 15.99 -20.45 5.69
C LYS A 207 16.42 -19.14 6.32
N THR A 208 16.43 -18.04 5.55
CA THR A 208 16.86 -16.73 6.05
C THR A 208 15.87 -16.16 7.07
N VAL A 209 14.55 -16.33 6.84
CA VAL A 209 13.53 -15.91 7.81
C VAL A 209 13.66 -16.69 9.12
N GLU A 210 13.91 -18.01 9.09
CA GLU A 210 14.17 -18.83 10.27
C GLU A 210 15.43 -18.39 11.04
N GLU A 211 16.46 -17.93 10.32
CA GLU A 211 17.67 -17.36 10.95
C GLU A 211 17.37 -16.06 11.67
N VAL A 212 16.63 -15.15 11.04
CA VAL A 212 16.22 -13.88 11.64
C VAL A 212 15.32 -14.09 12.86
N ALA A 213 14.40 -15.06 12.80
CA ALA A 213 13.47 -15.36 13.90
C ALA A 213 14.16 -15.68 15.22
N LYS A 214 15.42 -16.18 15.18
CA LYS A 214 16.21 -16.46 16.40
C LYS A 214 16.48 -15.21 17.24
N ASP A 215 16.50 -14.04 16.63
CA ASP A 215 16.68 -12.75 17.29
C ASP A 215 15.38 -12.23 17.94
N TYR A 216 14.22 -12.89 17.66
CA TYR A 216 12.87 -12.50 18.10
C TYR A 216 12.14 -13.64 18.83
N PRO A 217 12.64 -14.11 19.99
CA PRO A 217 12.13 -15.31 20.66
C PRO A 217 10.68 -15.19 21.12
N ASP A 218 10.16 -13.98 21.28
CA ASP A 218 8.79 -13.72 21.71
C ASP A 218 7.78 -13.67 20.54
N ILE A 219 8.24 -13.81 19.29
CA ILE A 219 7.39 -13.78 18.11
C ILE A 219 7.19 -15.20 17.55
N GLU A 220 5.93 -15.61 17.43
CA GLU A 220 5.56 -16.90 16.83
C GLU A 220 5.80 -16.85 15.32
N LEU A 221 6.69 -17.71 14.81
CA LEU A 221 6.92 -17.89 13.37
C LEU A 221 6.20 -19.15 12.87
N SER A 222 5.43 -19.00 11.80
CA SER A 222 4.89 -20.11 11.01
C SER A 222 5.24 -19.95 9.53
N HIS A 223 5.17 -21.06 8.77
CA HIS A 223 5.37 -21.03 7.32
C HIS A 223 4.13 -21.55 6.59
N MET A 224 3.82 -20.94 5.46
CA MET A 224 2.72 -21.37 4.62
C MET A 224 3.11 -21.28 3.14
N LEU A 225 2.69 -22.26 2.34
CA LEU A 225 2.82 -22.14 0.89
C LEU A 225 1.81 -21.11 0.36
N VAL A 226 2.19 -20.32 -0.63
CA VAL A 226 1.38 -19.20 -1.15
C VAL A 226 -0.01 -19.61 -1.61
N ASP A 227 -0.14 -20.75 -2.27
CA ASP A 227 -1.42 -21.30 -2.70
C ASP A 227 -2.34 -21.66 -1.50
N ASN A 228 -1.78 -22.20 -0.42
CA ASN A 228 -2.52 -22.41 0.81
C ASN A 228 -2.87 -21.08 1.50
N CYS A 229 -1.97 -20.09 1.49
CA CYS A 229 -2.24 -18.77 2.06
C CYS A 229 -3.43 -18.11 1.38
N ALA A 230 -3.50 -18.12 0.04
CA ALA A 230 -4.65 -17.63 -0.71
C ALA A 230 -5.95 -18.32 -0.29
N MET A 231 -5.97 -19.65 -0.18
CA MET A 231 -7.13 -20.37 0.35
C MET A 231 -7.51 -19.98 1.79
N GLN A 232 -6.51 -19.75 2.64
CA GLN A 232 -6.74 -19.40 4.06
C GLN A 232 -7.20 -17.94 4.25
N LEU A 233 -6.83 -17.01 3.36
CA LEU A 233 -7.37 -15.64 3.36
C LEU A 233 -8.89 -15.64 3.19
N VAL A 234 -9.42 -16.54 2.36
CA VAL A 234 -10.88 -16.69 2.18
C VAL A 234 -11.52 -17.51 3.30
N LYS A 235 -10.83 -18.58 3.78
CA LYS A 235 -11.41 -19.54 4.72
C LYS A 235 -11.34 -19.10 6.18
N ALA A 236 -10.23 -18.49 6.60
CA ALA A 236 -9.96 -18.15 8.00
C ALA A 236 -8.99 -16.96 8.12
N PRO A 237 -9.34 -15.75 7.62
CA PRO A 237 -8.44 -14.58 7.62
C PRO A 237 -8.04 -14.15 9.03
N SER A 238 -8.86 -14.38 10.04
CA SER A 238 -8.61 -14.00 11.44
C SER A 238 -7.40 -14.70 12.09
N GLN A 239 -6.87 -15.77 11.47
CA GLN A 239 -5.67 -16.45 11.97
C GLN A 239 -4.39 -15.63 11.76
N PHE A 240 -4.37 -14.75 10.76
CA PHE A 240 -3.18 -13.99 10.39
C PHE A 240 -3.03 -12.71 11.22
N ASP A 241 -1.80 -12.43 11.65
CA ASP A 241 -1.38 -11.15 12.22
C ASP A 241 -0.48 -10.42 11.23
N VAL A 242 0.73 -10.93 10.98
CA VAL A 242 1.63 -10.41 9.96
C VAL A 242 1.91 -11.52 8.94
N ILE A 243 1.62 -11.26 7.68
CA ILE A 243 2.00 -12.10 6.53
C ILE A 243 3.25 -11.50 5.92
N LEU A 244 4.37 -12.23 5.97
CA LEU A 244 5.64 -11.83 5.36
C LEU A 244 5.85 -12.59 4.05
N THR A 245 6.05 -11.88 2.94
CA THR A 245 6.19 -12.53 1.63
C THR A 245 6.99 -11.72 0.62
N GLU A 246 7.42 -12.39 -0.44
CA GLU A 246 8.14 -11.81 -1.55
C GLU A 246 7.24 -10.91 -2.42
N ASN A 247 7.83 -10.23 -3.40
CA ASN A 247 7.21 -9.15 -4.16
C ASN A 247 5.91 -9.57 -4.88
N MET A 248 5.99 -10.55 -5.78
CA MET A 248 4.85 -10.97 -6.60
C MET A 248 3.75 -11.64 -5.77
N PHE A 249 4.10 -12.51 -4.82
CA PHE A 249 3.10 -13.14 -3.95
C PHE A 249 2.42 -12.09 -3.05
N GLY A 250 3.20 -11.13 -2.54
CA GLY A 250 2.67 -10.04 -1.73
C GLY A 250 1.72 -9.13 -2.48
N ASP A 251 1.97 -8.90 -3.79
CA ASP A 251 1.07 -8.16 -4.66
C ASP A 251 -0.29 -8.86 -4.77
N ILE A 252 -0.29 -10.13 -5.15
CA ILE A 252 -1.50 -10.92 -5.36
C ILE A 252 -2.28 -11.08 -4.05
N LEU A 253 -1.60 -11.50 -2.96
CA LEU A 253 -2.27 -11.76 -1.68
C LEU A 253 -2.83 -10.49 -1.04
N SER A 254 -2.20 -9.33 -1.23
CA SER A 254 -2.73 -8.08 -0.68
C SER A 254 -3.96 -7.59 -1.43
N ASP A 255 -4.04 -7.80 -2.74
CA ASP A 255 -5.23 -7.48 -3.52
C ASP A 255 -6.39 -8.42 -3.18
N GLU A 256 -6.12 -9.72 -2.99
CA GLU A 256 -7.09 -10.66 -2.45
C GLU A 256 -7.59 -10.22 -1.06
N ALA A 257 -6.67 -9.88 -0.16
CA ALA A 257 -7.01 -9.40 1.18
C ALA A 257 -7.86 -8.11 1.14
N SER A 258 -7.62 -7.21 0.16
CA SER A 258 -8.43 -6.00 -0.01
C SER A 258 -9.88 -6.34 -0.33
N MET A 259 -10.09 -7.32 -1.21
CA MET A 259 -11.44 -7.74 -1.60
C MET A 259 -12.19 -8.41 -0.45
N VAL A 260 -11.51 -9.16 0.41
CA VAL A 260 -12.17 -9.74 1.59
C VAL A 260 -12.51 -8.71 2.67
N THR A 261 -11.91 -7.51 2.64
CA THR A 261 -12.35 -6.37 3.50
C THR A 261 -13.57 -5.62 2.95
N GLY A 262 -13.92 -5.85 1.69
CA GLY A 262 -15.10 -5.30 1.03
C GLY A 262 -14.84 -4.16 0.04
N SER A 263 -13.70 -3.47 0.09
CA SER A 263 -13.33 -2.46 -0.91
C SER A 263 -11.84 -2.15 -0.90
N ILE A 264 -11.26 -2.04 -2.10
CA ILE A 264 -9.89 -1.55 -2.30
C ILE A 264 -9.73 -0.08 -1.86
N GLY A 265 -10.82 0.69 -1.86
CA GLY A 265 -10.86 2.09 -1.37
C GLY A 265 -10.62 2.22 0.14
N MET A 266 -10.53 1.09 0.87
CA MET A 266 -10.20 1.05 2.30
C MET A 266 -8.75 0.64 2.56
N LEU A 267 -7.99 0.23 1.54
CA LEU A 267 -6.66 -0.33 1.70
C LEU A 267 -5.56 0.73 1.62
N ALA A 268 -5.11 1.17 2.80
CA ALA A 268 -3.92 2.01 2.95
C ALA A 268 -2.63 1.25 2.63
N SER A 269 -1.55 1.96 2.34
CA SER A 269 -0.25 1.37 2.11
C SER A 269 0.88 2.31 2.53
N ALA A 270 1.97 1.72 3.03
CA ALA A 270 3.23 2.40 3.31
C ALA A 270 4.38 1.62 2.68
N SER A 271 5.28 2.32 2.01
CA SER A 271 6.54 1.75 1.50
C SER A 271 7.70 2.39 2.27
N LEU A 272 8.44 1.59 3.02
CA LEU A 272 9.47 2.05 3.96
C LEU A 272 10.88 1.61 3.53
N ASN A 273 11.89 2.40 3.90
CA ASN A 273 13.31 2.03 3.82
C ASN A 273 13.88 1.65 5.20
N ASP A 274 15.21 1.59 5.30
CA ASP A 274 15.89 1.27 6.57
C ASP A 274 15.79 2.38 7.64
N THR A 275 15.42 3.59 7.23
CA THR A 275 15.23 4.73 8.13
C THR A 275 13.75 4.91 8.49
N LYS A 276 13.37 6.09 8.94
CA LYS A 276 11.96 6.49 9.11
C LYS A 276 11.33 7.04 7.84
N PHE A 277 12.10 7.19 6.76
CA PHE A 277 11.57 7.70 5.51
C PHE A 277 10.62 6.68 4.85
N GLY A 278 9.48 7.16 4.39
CA GLY A 278 8.47 6.34 3.72
C GLY A 278 7.72 7.08 2.62
N LEU A 279 7.12 6.31 1.73
CA LEU A 279 6.13 6.74 0.74
C LEU A 279 4.80 6.09 1.09
N TYR A 280 3.76 6.90 1.16
CA TYR A 280 2.43 6.53 1.63
C TYR A 280 1.40 6.79 0.54
N GLU A 281 0.72 5.75 0.13
CA GLU A 281 -0.20 5.76 -1.02
C GLU A 281 -1.36 4.78 -0.80
N PRO A 282 -2.55 5.00 -1.37
CA PRO A 282 -3.58 3.96 -1.38
C PRO A 282 -3.14 2.80 -2.28
N SER A 283 -3.61 1.58 -1.99
CA SER A 283 -3.31 0.42 -2.84
C SER A 283 -4.15 0.36 -4.13
N GLY A 284 -5.16 1.21 -4.24
CA GLY A 284 -6.01 1.31 -5.43
C GLY A 284 -5.33 1.96 -6.64
N GLY A 285 -5.84 1.69 -7.83
CA GLY A 285 -5.40 2.32 -9.08
C GLY A 285 -5.92 3.75 -9.27
N SER A 286 -5.58 4.34 -10.40
CA SER A 286 -5.95 5.72 -10.76
C SER A 286 -7.41 5.93 -11.16
N ALA A 287 -8.15 4.85 -11.43
CA ALA A 287 -9.57 4.86 -11.81
C ALA A 287 -9.98 6.05 -12.71
N PRO A 288 -9.37 6.17 -13.90
CA PRO A 288 -9.55 7.35 -14.75
C PRO A 288 -10.98 7.55 -15.26
N ASP A 289 -11.78 6.49 -15.23
CA ASP A 289 -13.20 6.49 -15.61
C ASP A 289 -14.10 7.24 -14.63
N ILE A 290 -13.69 7.38 -13.37
CA ILE A 290 -14.44 8.11 -12.33
C ILE A 290 -13.75 9.40 -11.87
N ALA A 291 -12.58 9.73 -12.43
CA ALA A 291 -11.83 10.92 -12.06
C ALA A 291 -12.63 12.21 -12.27
N GLY A 292 -12.61 13.11 -11.28
CA GLY A 292 -13.32 14.39 -11.32
C GLY A 292 -14.83 14.32 -11.12
N GLN A 293 -15.37 13.13 -10.79
CA GLN A 293 -16.82 12.95 -10.56
C GLN A 293 -17.22 13.04 -9.07
N ASP A 294 -16.26 13.27 -8.17
CA ASP A 294 -16.48 13.33 -6.71
C ASP A 294 -17.15 12.08 -6.13
N ILE A 295 -16.76 10.89 -6.63
CA ILE A 295 -17.33 9.60 -6.17
C ILE A 295 -16.27 8.63 -5.66
N ALA A 296 -14.99 8.93 -5.83
CA ALA A 296 -13.90 8.10 -5.34
C ALA A 296 -13.87 8.05 -3.80
N ASN A 297 -13.56 6.89 -3.24
CA ASN A 297 -13.38 6.75 -1.79
C ASN A 297 -11.99 7.26 -1.37
N PRO A 298 -11.88 8.33 -0.55
CA PRO A 298 -10.59 8.88 -0.13
C PRO A 298 -10.00 8.19 1.10
N ILE A 299 -10.74 7.27 1.76
CA ILE A 299 -10.39 6.71 3.08
C ILE A 299 -9.03 6.02 3.05
N ALA A 300 -8.70 5.25 2.00
CA ALA A 300 -7.41 4.60 1.88
C ALA A 300 -6.24 5.60 1.92
N THR A 301 -6.38 6.76 1.25
CA THR A 301 -5.35 7.81 1.24
C THR A 301 -5.26 8.52 2.58
N VAL A 302 -6.41 8.76 3.23
CA VAL A 302 -6.48 9.32 4.59
C VAL A 302 -5.81 8.39 5.60
N LEU A 303 -6.07 7.09 5.52
CA LEU A 303 -5.42 6.09 6.38
C LEU A 303 -3.92 5.94 6.05
N SER A 304 -3.52 6.11 4.78
CA SER A 304 -2.10 6.18 4.40
C SER A 304 -1.42 7.39 5.03
N ALA A 305 -2.12 8.52 5.15
CA ALA A 305 -1.62 9.69 5.87
C ALA A 305 -1.51 9.44 7.40
N ALA A 306 -2.39 8.65 8.00
CA ALA A 306 -2.23 8.19 9.37
C ALA A 306 -0.98 7.31 9.53
N MET A 307 -0.74 6.36 8.61
CA MET A 307 0.49 5.56 8.58
C MET A 307 1.74 6.44 8.42
N LEU A 308 1.69 7.52 7.65
CA LEU A 308 2.78 8.48 7.49
C LEU A 308 3.16 9.11 8.84
N LEU A 309 2.18 9.56 9.61
CA LEU A 309 2.42 10.12 10.95
C LEU A 309 3.03 9.08 11.90
N ARG A 310 2.51 7.85 11.86
CA ARG A 310 2.95 6.75 12.74
C ARG A 310 4.36 6.29 12.43
N TYR A 311 4.67 6.01 11.15
CA TYR A 311 5.92 5.33 10.80
C TYR A 311 7.08 6.27 10.46
N SER A 312 6.82 7.46 9.91
CA SER A 312 7.89 8.43 9.61
C SER A 312 8.18 9.37 10.77
N PHE A 313 7.20 9.65 11.65
CA PHE A 313 7.35 10.67 12.68
C PHE A 313 7.16 10.15 14.12
N ASP A 314 6.79 8.88 14.33
CA ASP A 314 6.41 8.29 15.64
C ASP A 314 5.28 9.09 16.33
N LEU A 315 4.36 9.62 15.55
CA LEU A 315 3.21 10.40 16.00
C LEU A 315 1.98 9.47 16.11
N ASP A 316 2.03 8.52 17.04
CA ASP A 316 0.98 7.49 17.21
C ASP A 316 -0.37 8.11 17.60
N ARG A 317 -0.39 9.11 18.50
CA ARG A 317 -1.63 9.77 18.96
C ARG A 317 -2.32 10.53 17.83
N GLU A 318 -1.55 11.13 16.96
CA GLU A 318 -2.01 11.86 15.78
C GLU A 318 -2.59 10.90 14.74
N ALA A 319 -1.91 9.77 14.52
CA ALA A 319 -2.39 8.69 13.66
C ALA A 319 -3.69 8.07 14.19
N ASP A 320 -3.74 7.76 15.49
CA ASP A 320 -4.93 7.22 16.16
C ASP A 320 -6.14 8.19 16.04
N ALA A 321 -5.90 9.51 16.07
CA ALA A 321 -6.95 10.49 15.91
C ALA A 321 -7.58 10.44 14.50
N ILE A 322 -6.78 10.27 13.45
CA ILE A 322 -7.28 10.10 12.08
C ILE A 322 -8.05 8.78 11.96
N GLU A 323 -7.47 7.67 12.44
CA GLU A 323 -8.10 6.34 12.38
C GLU A 323 -9.44 6.33 13.14
N ALA A 324 -9.49 6.96 14.32
CA ALA A 324 -10.73 7.09 15.11
C ALA A 324 -11.76 7.96 14.39
N ALA A 325 -11.36 9.04 13.72
CA ALA A 325 -12.27 9.88 12.94
C ALA A 325 -12.88 9.09 11.75
N VAL A 326 -12.10 8.30 11.04
CA VAL A 326 -12.60 7.40 9.99
C VAL A 326 -13.61 6.41 10.57
N GLN A 327 -13.27 5.75 11.67
CA GLN A 327 -14.16 4.81 12.35
C GLN A 327 -15.48 5.48 12.78
N GLN A 328 -15.42 6.70 13.28
CA GLN A 328 -16.59 7.44 13.72
C GLN A 328 -17.52 7.79 12.54
N VAL A 329 -16.97 8.27 11.42
CA VAL A 329 -17.75 8.56 10.20
C VAL A 329 -18.48 7.29 9.71
N LEU A 330 -17.78 6.14 9.73
CA LEU A 330 -18.40 4.86 9.37
C LEU A 330 -19.50 4.45 10.36
N THR A 331 -19.30 4.66 11.66
CA THR A 331 -20.29 4.35 12.70
C THR A 331 -21.54 5.23 12.57
N GLU A 332 -21.38 6.50 12.17
CA GLU A 332 -22.48 7.42 11.92
C GLU A 332 -23.25 7.12 10.62
N GLY A 333 -22.81 6.15 9.83
CA GLY A 333 -23.50 5.65 8.65
C GLY A 333 -23.20 6.39 7.36
N TYR A 334 -22.16 7.23 7.28
CA TYR A 334 -21.72 7.83 6.01
C TYR A 334 -20.90 6.85 5.17
N ARG A 335 -21.16 6.82 3.86
CA ARG A 335 -20.52 5.88 2.91
C ARG A 335 -20.26 6.53 1.56
N THR A 336 -19.12 6.22 0.96
CA THR A 336 -18.94 6.40 -0.48
C THR A 336 -19.63 5.27 -1.26
N GLY A 337 -19.71 5.43 -2.59
CA GLY A 337 -20.50 4.51 -3.41
C GLY A 337 -20.03 3.05 -3.38
N ASP A 338 -18.73 2.81 -3.23
CA ASP A 338 -18.08 1.49 -3.22
C ASP A 338 -18.36 0.67 -1.94
N ILE A 339 -18.63 1.36 -0.83
CA ILE A 339 -18.92 0.76 0.50
C ILE A 339 -20.36 1.01 0.96
N MET A 340 -21.24 1.36 0.03
CA MET A 340 -22.63 1.72 0.34
C MET A 340 -23.42 0.53 0.87
N SER A 341 -24.29 0.77 1.84
CA SER A 341 -25.23 -0.20 2.41
C SER A 341 -26.57 0.41 2.75
N GLU A 342 -27.58 -0.45 2.94
CA GLU A 342 -28.92 -0.03 3.31
C GLU A 342 -28.92 0.74 4.64
N GLY A 343 -29.68 1.81 4.71
CA GLY A 343 -29.77 2.67 5.89
C GLY A 343 -28.63 3.68 6.07
N CYS A 344 -27.62 3.67 5.17
CA CYS A 344 -26.52 4.61 5.21
C CYS A 344 -26.73 5.82 4.29
N THR A 345 -26.03 6.91 4.58
CA THR A 345 -26.03 8.13 3.79
C THR A 345 -24.87 8.11 2.79
N LYS A 346 -25.19 8.18 1.49
CA LYS A 346 -24.17 8.25 0.44
C LYS A 346 -23.59 9.66 0.37
N VAL A 347 -22.26 9.74 0.36
CA VAL A 347 -21.49 10.99 0.24
C VAL A 347 -20.46 10.88 -0.89
N GLY A 348 -20.01 12.05 -1.39
CA GLY A 348 -18.94 12.14 -2.36
C GLY A 348 -17.53 12.11 -1.72
N THR A 349 -16.50 12.20 -2.55
CA THR A 349 -15.09 12.22 -2.13
C THR A 349 -14.81 13.39 -1.18
N ALA A 350 -15.21 14.60 -1.59
CA ALA A 350 -14.96 15.82 -0.83
C ALA A 350 -15.71 15.83 0.51
N GLU A 351 -16.99 15.46 0.50
CA GLU A 351 -17.81 15.41 1.72
C GLU A 351 -17.28 14.35 2.71
N MET A 352 -16.82 13.18 2.22
CA MET A 352 -16.20 12.18 3.08
C MET A 352 -14.95 12.74 3.77
N GLY A 353 -14.09 13.45 3.05
CA GLY A 353 -12.90 14.10 3.61
C GLY A 353 -13.25 15.17 4.66
N ASP A 354 -14.26 16.01 4.38
CA ASP A 354 -14.73 17.04 5.32
C ASP A 354 -15.31 16.42 6.60
N LEU A 355 -16.09 15.34 6.47
CA LEU A 355 -16.65 14.60 7.60
C LEU A 355 -15.58 14.00 8.49
N ILE A 356 -14.51 13.44 7.91
CA ILE A 356 -13.37 12.89 8.65
C ILE A 356 -12.62 14.03 9.35
N ALA A 357 -12.25 15.09 8.62
CA ALA A 357 -11.52 16.22 9.19
C ALA A 357 -12.27 16.89 10.36
N ALA A 358 -13.59 16.98 10.28
CA ALA A 358 -14.41 17.55 11.35
C ALA A 358 -14.44 16.70 12.64
N ARG A 359 -14.00 15.45 12.60
CA ARG A 359 -13.99 14.50 13.75
C ARG A 359 -12.59 14.27 14.32
N ILE A 360 -11.55 14.79 13.69
CA ILE A 360 -10.21 14.85 14.23
C ILE A 360 -10.13 15.93 15.31
#